data_586ccbd5c1bb02d5595b37de4db4854b
#
_entry.id   586ccbd5c1bb02d5595b37de4db4854b
#
_cell.length_a   1.000
_cell.length_b   1.000
_cell.length_c   1.000
_cell.angle_alpha   90.00
_cell.angle_beta   90.00
_cell.angle_gamma   90.00
#
_symmetry.space_group_name_H-M   'P 1'
#
loop_
_entity.id
_entity.type
_entity.pdbx_description
1 polymer ?
#
loop_
_entity_poly.entity_id
_entity_poly.type
_entity_poly.pdbx_seq_one_letter_code
_entity_poly.pdbx_strand_id
1 'polypeptide(L)'
;MNVPDVRTMRAADLPHAERTSDITFLDSDRRDRRVGEPDPQPRSETATKRWIDRMRHFLDVDPEGCLVAVDGPEIVGFAISQNRDRLWYLATYGVLPDRQGHGIGKRLMDAVLAHADGRPGMFSSSVHPGATRRYRSAGFSLHPQMRMVGTVDRSTLPAVNGLREGSIADFDWMDRLDQQLRGAGHGPDHPYLAAHNRLVVSHANGYVYIDDQGRTALLAAADQPTAQKLLWEALASSHGDTLVNCITTANEWAIDVGLAARLDIGQEGYLAVRDLQPPAPYLASGHFL
;
A
#
# COMPACT_ATOMS: atom_id res chain seq x y z
N MET A 1 27.61 20.60 -6.01
CA MET A 1 26.62 19.71 -6.65
C MET A 1 25.36 20.52 -6.88
N ASN A 2 24.82 20.52 -8.09
CA ASN A 2 23.52 21.15 -8.34
C ASN A 2 22.44 20.41 -7.51
N VAL A 3 21.52 21.16 -6.96
CA VAL A 3 20.40 20.58 -6.24
C VAL A 3 19.41 20.03 -7.27
N PRO A 4 19.09 18.71 -7.26
CA PRO A 4 18.18 18.12 -8.23
C PRO A 4 16.85 18.87 -8.32
N ASP A 5 16.33 19.06 -9.52
CA ASP A 5 15.04 19.72 -9.72
C ASP A 5 13.88 18.75 -9.40
N VAL A 6 12.80 19.27 -8.77
CA VAL A 6 11.59 18.49 -8.48
C VAL A 6 10.48 18.99 -9.39
N ARG A 7 9.95 18.09 -10.20
CA ARG A 7 8.88 18.38 -11.17
C ARG A 7 7.84 17.27 -11.23
N THR A 8 6.72 17.56 -11.83
CA THR A 8 5.69 16.55 -12.15
C THR A 8 6.27 15.49 -13.09
N MET A 9 5.96 14.23 -12.79
CA MET A 9 6.30 13.05 -13.59
C MET A 9 5.52 13.09 -14.91
N ARG A 10 6.15 12.63 -15.98
CA ARG A 10 5.54 12.47 -17.31
C ARG A 10 5.46 10.97 -17.65
N ALA A 11 4.58 10.59 -18.55
CA ALA A 11 4.48 9.20 -19.00
C ALA A 11 5.83 8.65 -19.54
N ALA A 12 6.63 9.50 -20.19
CA ALA A 12 7.97 9.14 -20.67
C ALA A 12 8.97 8.86 -19.53
N ASP A 13 8.71 9.34 -18.32
CA ASP A 13 9.59 9.13 -17.16
C ASP A 13 9.38 7.73 -16.54
N LEU A 14 8.25 7.06 -16.80
CA LEU A 14 7.85 5.82 -16.13
C LEU A 14 8.94 4.74 -16.14
N PRO A 15 9.62 4.43 -17.27
CA PRO A 15 10.66 3.40 -17.27
C PRO A 15 11.89 3.79 -16.43
N HIS A 16 12.20 5.09 -16.32
CA HIS A 16 13.31 5.57 -15.50
C HIS A 16 12.95 5.60 -14.02
N ALA A 17 11.75 6.06 -13.69
CA ALA A 17 11.23 6.07 -12.32
C ALA A 17 11.07 4.64 -11.77
N GLU A 18 10.68 3.68 -12.62
CA GLU A 18 10.62 2.26 -12.27
C GLU A 18 12.00 1.73 -11.86
N ARG A 19 13.04 1.96 -12.68
CA ARG A 19 14.42 1.55 -12.35
C ARG A 19 14.91 2.19 -11.06
N THR A 20 14.67 3.49 -10.89
CA THR A 20 15.01 4.20 -9.64
C THR A 20 14.30 3.58 -8.43
N SER A 21 13.03 3.21 -8.60
CA SER A 21 12.23 2.52 -7.57
C SER A 21 12.80 1.13 -7.25
N ASP A 22 13.11 0.32 -8.27
CA ASP A 22 13.66 -1.02 -8.07
C ASP A 22 14.98 -0.98 -7.29
N ILE A 23 15.92 -0.12 -7.70
CA ILE A 23 17.22 0.06 -7.02
C ILE A 23 16.99 0.51 -5.56
N THR A 24 16.11 1.47 -5.33
CA THR A 24 15.87 2.05 -4.01
C THR A 24 15.27 1.03 -3.04
N PHE A 25 14.26 0.28 -3.49
CA PHE A 25 13.62 -0.72 -2.63
C PHE A 25 14.46 -1.97 -2.45
N LEU A 26 15.19 -2.42 -3.48
CA LEU A 26 16.14 -3.52 -3.35
C LEU A 26 17.24 -3.23 -2.31
N ASP A 27 17.75 -1.99 -2.27
CA ASP A 27 18.71 -1.56 -1.22
C ASP A 27 18.08 -1.58 0.18
N SER A 28 16.82 -1.12 0.30
CA SER A 28 16.09 -1.18 1.56
C SER A 28 15.87 -2.62 2.03
N ASP A 29 15.42 -3.50 1.13
CA ASP A 29 15.16 -4.91 1.45
C ASP A 29 16.45 -5.63 1.88
N ARG A 30 17.59 -5.33 1.21
CA ARG A 30 18.90 -5.87 1.61
C ARG A 30 19.34 -5.40 2.99
N ARG A 31 19.05 -4.15 3.34
CA ARG A 31 19.37 -3.58 4.65
C ARG A 31 18.53 -4.21 5.76
N ASP A 32 17.25 -4.45 5.49
CA ASP A 32 16.28 -4.95 6.46
C ASP A 32 16.27 -6.49 6.54
N ARG A 33 17.03 -7.18 5.65
CA ARG A 33 17.15 -8.64 5.58
C ARG A 33 17.66 -9.23 6.88
N ARG A 34 16.98 -10.25 7.38
CA ARG A 34 17.40 -11.00 8.56
C ARG A 34 18.43 -12.08 8.21
N VAL A 35 19.23 -12.47 9.19
CA VAL A 35 20.17 -13.58 9.04
C VAL A 35 19.38 -14.86 8.72
N GLY A 36 19.76 -15.55 7.63
CA GLY A 36 19.12 -16.78 7.19
C GLY A 36 18.02 -16.57 6.10
N GLU A 37 17.58 -15.34 5.87
CA GLU A 37 16.70 -15.05 4.73
C GLU A 37 17.51 -15.02 3.41
N PRO A 38 16.87 -15.41 2.27
CA PRO A 38 17.52 -15.32 0.96
C PRO A 38 17.85 -13.87 0.59
N ASP A 39 18.83 -13.68 -0.29
CA ASP A 39 19.14 -12.36 -0.79
C ASP A 39 17.98 -11.81 -1.63
N PRO A 40 17.48 -10.59 -1.32
CA PRO A 40 16.47 -9.93 -2.14
C PRO A 40 16.94 -9.79 -3.59
N GLN A 41 16.02 -10.04 -4.51
CA GLN A 41 16.29 -10.00 -5.95
C GLN A 41 15.65 -8.74 -6.57
N PRO A 42 16.21 -8.23 -7.67
CA PRO A 42 15.56 -7.19 -8.46
C PRO A 42 14.16 -7.61 -8.87
N ARG A 43 13.33 -6.63 -9.15
CA ARG A 43 11.95 -6.83 -9.56
C ARG A 43 11.88 -7.66 -10.85
N SER A 44 10.98 -8.65 -10.88
CA SER A 44 10.73 -9.45 -12.08
C SER A 44 10.08 -8.59 -13.19
N GLU A 45 10.16 -9.01 -14.45
CA GLU A 45 9.49 -8.32 -15.57
C GLU A 45 7.99 -8.13 -15.33
N THR A 46 7.33 -9.11 -14.75
CA THR A 46 5.90 -9.03 -14.40
C THR A 46 5.66 -7.96 -13.34
N ALA A 47 6.48 -7.93 -12.29
CA ALA A 47 6.39 -6.93 -11.23
C ALA A 47 6.74 -5.51 -11.74
N THR A 48 7.72 -5.37 -12.65
CA THR A 48 8.04 -4.13 -13.36
C THR A 48 6.84 -3.61 -14.16
N LYS A 49 6.18 -4.48 -14.95
CA LYS A 49 4.97 -4.10 -15.71
C LYS A 49 3.85 -3.66 -14.77
N ARG A 50 3.58 -4.40 -13.70
CA ARG A 50 2.56 -4.04 -12.69
C ARG A 50 2.88 -2.69 -12.03
N TRP A 51 4.14 -2.41 -11.74
CA TRP A 51 4.55 -1.12 -11.19
C TRP A 51 4.28 0.02 -12.19
N ILE A 52 4.69 -0.13 -13.45
CA ILE A 52 4.47 0.88 -14.51
C ILE A 52 2.98 1.12 -14.74
N ASP A 53 2.16 0.07 -14.80
CA ASP A 53 0.72 0.18 -15.01
C ASP A 53 0.04 0.91 -13.84
N ARG A 54 0.44 0.63 -12.61
CA ARG A 54 -0.05 1.36 -11.43
C ARG A 54 0.35 2.84 -11.46
N MET A 55 1.60 3.15 -11.84
CA MET A 55 2.03 4.55 -11.95
C MET A 55 1.33 5.28 -13.08
N ARG A 56 1.02 4.60 -14.17
CA ARG A 56 0.20 5.16 -15.25
C ARG A 56 -1.19 5.51 -14.76
N HIS A 57 -1.83 4.60 -14.03
CA HIS A 57 -3.12 4.88 -13.39
C HIS A 57 -3.07 6.12 -12.49
N PHE A 58 -2.06 6.25 -11.62
CA PHE A 58 -1.92 7.43 -10.75
C PHE A 58 -1.69 8.72 -11.55
N LEU A 59 -0.89 8.66 -12.63
CA LEU A 59 -0.70 9.81 -13.53
C LEU A 59 -1.99 10.22 -14.24
N ASP A 60 -2.82 9.27 -14.63
CA ASP A 60 -4.08 9.54 -15.34
C ASP A 60 -5.14 10.12 -14.40
N VAL A 61 -5.10 9.75 -13.12
CA VAL A 61 -6.12 10.16 -12.12
C VAL A 61 -5.74 11.43 -11.37
N ASP A 62 -4.49 11.58 -10.97
CA ASP A 62 -4.01 12.73 -10.17
C ASP A 62 -2.52 13.01 -10.47
N PRO A 63 -2.24 13.60 -11.66
CA PRO A 63 -0.87 13.83 -12.13
C PRO A 63 -0.07 14.79 -11.25
N GLU A 64 -0.72 15.73 -10.57
CA GLU A 64 -0.06 16.73 -9.72
C GLU A 64 0.60 16.12 -8.49
N GLY A 65 0.08 14.99 -8.02
CA GLY A 65 0.66 14.21 -6.94
C GLY A 65 1.82 13.30 -7.35
N CYS A 66 2.10 13.17 -8.65
CA CYS A 66 3.16 12.30 -9.17
C CYS A 66 4.42 13.12 -9.48
N LEU A 67 5.44 13.02 -8.63
CA LEU A 67 6.64 13.86 -8.70
C LEU A 67 7.91 13.03 -8.89
N VAL A 68 8.89 13.62 -9.60
CA VAL A 68 10.26 13.10 -9.74
C VAL A 68 11.28 14.18 -9.37
N ALA A 69 12.40 13.75 -8.80
CA ALA A 69 13.61 14.55 -8.64
C ALA A 69 14.59 14.19 -9.75
N VAL A 70 15.06 15.18 -10.51
CA VAL A 70 15.94 14.99 -11.66
C VAL A 70 17.28 15.70 -11.47
N ASP A 71 18.38 15.01 -11.81
CA ASP A 71 19.73 15.55 -11.87
C ASP A 71 20.27 15.34 -13.30
N GLY A 72 20.22 16.40 -14.11
CA GLY A 72 20.47 16.29 -15.55
C GLY A 72 19.43 15.36 -16.22
N PRO A 73 19.87 14.29 -16.89
CA PRO A 73 18.96 13.33 -17.53
C PRO A 73 18.45 12.22 -16.58
N GLU A 74 18.97 12.14 -15.36
CA GLU A 74 18.73 11.05 -14.43
C GLU A 74 17.58 11.37 -13.46
N ILE A 75 16.67 10.41 -13.24
CA ILE A 75 15.70 10.45 -12.16
C ILE A 75 16.37 9.85 -10.92
N VAL A 76 16.63 10.70 -9.92
CA VAL A 76 17.35 10.34 -8.69
C VAL A 76 16.41 10.13 -7.49
N GLY A 77 15.12 10.38 -7.67
CA GLY A 77 14.10 10.15 -6.66
C GLY A 77 12.70 10.36 -7.21
N PHE A 78 11.72 9.89 -6.48
CA PHE A 78 10.31 10.00 -6.84
C PHE A 78 9.44 10.06 -5.58
N ALA A 79 8.26 10.67 -5.71
CA ALA A 79 7.21 10.63 -4.71
C ALA A 79 5.86 10.66 -5.43
N ILE A 80 5.04 9.66 -5.17
CA ILE A 80 3.73 9.51 -5.79
C ILE A 80 2.69 9.59 -4.70
N SER A 81 1.90 10.64 -4.71
CA SER A 81 0.77 10.84 -3.81
C SER A 81 -0.52 11.06 -4.59
N GLN A 82 -1.63 10.85 -3.93
CA GLN A 82 -2.94 11.00 -4.54
C GLN A 82 -3.89 11.69 -3.56
N ASN A 83 -4.72 12.57 -4.07
CA ASN A 83 -5.87 13.10 -3.36
C ASN A 83 -7.12 12.28 -3.71
N ARG A 84 -7.88 11.90 -2.69
CA ARG A 84 -9.21 11.29 -2.81
C ARG A 84 -10.15 12.02 -1.87
N ASP A 85 -11.07 12.76 -2.39
CA ASP A 85 -11.97 13.62 -1.60
C ASP A 85 -11.21 14.44 -0.55
N ARG A 86 -11.38 14.08 0.73
CA ARG A 86 -10.78 14.77 1.86
C ARG A 86 -9.50 14.11 2.38
N LEU A 87 -9.06 13.00 1.77
CA LEU A 87 -7.88 12.25 2.16
C LEU A 87 -6.75 12.43 1.15
N TRP A 88 -5.55 12.57 1.65
CA TRP A 88 -4.31 12.44 0.88
C TRP A 88 -3.59 11.15 1.27
N TYR A 89 -3.01 10.46 0.31
CA TYR A 89 -2.12 9.35 0.61
C TYR A 89 -0.84 9.35 -0.24
N LEU A 90 0.24 8.80 0.34
CA LEU A 90 1.51 8.61 -0.34
C LEU A 90 1.63 7.15 -0.76
N ALA A 91 1.48 6.89 -2.06
CA ALA A 91 1.49 5.55 -2.62
C ALA A 91 2.89 4.93 -2.67
N THR A 92 3.92 5.75 -2.97
CA THR A 92 5.32 5.31 -2.98
C THR A 92 6.26 6.52 -2.96
N TYR A 93 7.44 6.33 -2.35
CA TYR A 93 8.43 7.39 -2.18
C TYR A 93 9.83 6.81 -2.03
N GLY A 94 10.80 7.38 -2.74
CA GLY A 94 12.17 6.90 -2.66
C GLY A 94 13.18 7.86 -3.27
N VAL A 95 14.44 7.68 -2.86
CA VAL A 95 15.62 8.38 -3.39
C VAL A 95 16.72 7.35 -3.55
N LEU A 96 17.44 7.38 -4.67
CA LEU A 96 18.57 6.49 -4.95
C LEU A 96 19.54 6.44 -3.74
N PRO A 97 20.06 5.27 -3.37
CA PRO A 97 20.88 5.09 -2.16
C PRO A 97 22.09 6.04 -2.11
N ASP A 98 22.80 6.22 -3.23
CA ASP A 98 23.98 7.09 -3.36
C ASP A 98 23.62 8.60 -3.39
N ARG A 99 22.36 8.93 -3.51
CA ARG A 99 21.83 10.30 -3.52
C ARG A 99 21.09 10.67 -2.21
N GLN A 100 21.01 9.76 -1.26
CA GLN A 100 20.42 10.03 0.07
C GLN A 100 21.35 10.96 0.88
N GLY A 101 20.75 11.62 1.89
CA GLY A 101 21.50 12.57 2.74
C GLY A 101 21.67 13.98 2.15
N HIS A 102 21.36 14.22 0.88
CA HIS A 102 21.54 15.49 0.18
C HIS A 102 20.27 16.37 0.10
N GLY A 103 19.26 16.09 0.92
CA GLY A 103 18.03 16.89 1.01
C GLY A 103 16.96 16.59 -0.06
N ILE A 104 17.24 15.71 -1.04
CA ILE A 104 16.30 15.36 -2.13
C ILE A 104 14.99 14.83 -1.57
N GLY A 105 15.05 13.88 -0.64
CA GLY A 105 13.87 13.33 0.01
C GLY A 105 13.05 14.38 0.76
N LYS A 106 13.70 15.38 1.38
CA LYS A 106 12.97 16.48 2.00
C LYS A 106 12.16 17.26 0.96
N ARG A 107 12.78 17.63 -0.15
CA ARG A 107 12.12 18.43 -1.20
C ARG A 107 10.95 17.69 -1.84
N LEU A 108 11.11 16.39 -2.12
CA LEU A 108 10.02 15.55 -2.61
C LEU A 108 8.87 15.48 -1.61
N MET A 109 9.17 15.25 -0.33
CA MET A 109 8.15 15.21 0.72
C MET A 109 7.44 16.56 0.88
N ASP A 110 8.19 17.66 0.90
CA ASP A 110 7.60 19.02 1.00
C ASP A 110 6.67 19.28 -0.20
N ALA A 111 7.03 18.84 -1.40
CA ALA A 111 6.24 19.04 -2.61
C ALA A 111 4.94 18.18 -2.61
N VAL A 112 4.98 16.91 -2.21
CA VAL A 112 3.76 16.09 -2.11
C VAL A 112 2.87 16.52 -0.93
N LEU A 113 3.44 17.11 0.12
CA LEU A 113 2.66 17.70 1.20
C LEU A 113 2.00 19.04 0.80
N ALA A 114 2.61 19.78 -0.12
CA ALA A 114 1.97 20.94 -0.75
C ALA A 114 0.78 20.50 -1.61
N HIS A 115 0.92 19.39 -2.37
CA HIS A 115 -0.20 18.77 -3.11
C HIS A 115 -1.32 18.28 -2.18
N ALA A 116 -0.99 17.81 -0.97
CA ALA A 116 -2.01 17.42 0.02
C ALA A 116 -2.95 18.56 0.43
N ASP A 117 -2.49 19.81 0.33
CA ASP A 117 -3.28 21.02 0.61
C ASP A 117 -4.02 20.95 1.96
N GLY A 118 -3.30 20.54 3.03
CA GLY A 118 -3.83 20.44 4.39
C GLY A 118 -4.77 19.26 4.66
N ARG A 119 -4.99 18.36 3.71
CA ARG A 119 -5.82 17.16 3.92
C ARG A 119 -5.22 16.25 4.99
N PRO A 120 -6.06 15.57 5.80
CA PRO A 120 -5.63 14.40 6.55
C PRO A 120 -4.91 13.43 5.63
N GLY A 121 -3.90 12.72 6.14
CA GLY A 121 -3.08 11.88 5.29
C GLY A 121 -2.64 10.58 5.90
N MET A 122 -2.42 9.56 5.06
CA MET A 122 -1.87 8.30 5.49
C MET A 122 -0.98 7.63 4.43
N PHE A 123 -0.12 6.73 4.87
CA PHE A 123 0.67 5.85 4.01
C PHE A 123 1.32 4.72 4.82
N SER A 124 1.56 3.59 4.17
CA SER A 124 2.42 2.53 4.71
C SER A 124 3.89 2.84 4.45
N SER A 125 4.75 2.58 5.41
CA SER A 125 6.19 2.84 5.30
C SER A 125 7.03 1.71 5.85
N SER A 126 8.26 1.57 5.31
CA SER A 126 9.30 0.73 5.90
C SER A 126 9.85 1.36 7.20
N VAL A 127 10.73 0.61 7.87
CA VAL A 127 11.45 1.06 9.09
C VAL A 127 12.68 1.92 8.80
N HIS A 128 12.91 2.36 7.56
CA HIS A 128 14.11 3.11 7.16
C HIS A 128 14.31 4.37 8.02
N PRO A 129 15.42 4.51 8.76
CA PRO A 129 15.57 5.56 9.79
C PRO A 129 15.47 6.98 9.23
N GLY A 130 15.99 7.21 8.01
CA GLY A 130 15.94 8.52 7.34
C GLY A 130 14.51 8.91 6.97
N ALA A 131 13.75 7.97 6.42
CA ALA A 131 12.35 8.16 6.07
C ALA A 131 11.48 8.35 7.33
N THR A 132 11.65 7.52 8.35
CA THR A 132 10.93 7.60 9.62
C THR A 132 11.10 8.97 10.31
N ARG A 133 12.35 9.48 10.36
CA ARG A 133 12.59 10.85 10.87
C ARG A 133 11.87 11.91 10.04
N ARG A 134 11.83 11.75 8.74
CA ARG A 134 11.13 12.67 7.83
C ARG A 134 9.64 12.70 8.09
N TYR A 135 9.01 11.53 8.22
CA TYR A 135 7.58 11.40 8.50
C TYR A 135 7.20 12.03 9.83
N ARG A 136 7.99 11.79 10.90
CA ARG A 136 7.78 12.43 12.19
C ARG A 136 7.91 13.94 12.12
N SER A 137 8.93 14.45 11.40
CA SER A 137 9.12 15.89 11.20
C SER A 137 8.01 16.54 10.37
N ALA A 138 7.30 15.77 9.54
CA ALA A 138 6.14 16.20 8.75
C ALA A 138 4.81 16.07 9.53
N GLY A 139 4.85 15.72 10.82
CA GLY A 139 3.68 15.66 11.70
C GLY A 139 2.92 14.35 11.71
N PHE A 140 3.44 13.28 11.05
CA PHE A 140 2.78 11.99 11.06
C PHE A 140 3.01 11.22 12.36
N SER A 141 1.96 10.61 12.89
CA SER A 141 2.02 9.57 13.91
C SER A 141 2.32 8.23 13.24
N LEU A 142 3.15 7.40 13.87
CA LEU A 142 3.58 6.11 13.34
C LEU A 142 2.93 4.99 14.15
N HIS A 143 2.10 4.19 13.50
CA HIS A 143 1.43 3.03 14.09
C HIS A 143 2.12 1.77 13.58
N PRO A 144 2.73 0.96 14.47
CA PRO A 144 3.37 -0.29 14.07
C PRO A 144 2.41 -1.18 13.29
N GLN A 145 2.92 -1.82 12.25
CA GLN A 145 2.19 -2.81 11.47
C GLN A 145 2.80 -4.19 11.70
N MET A 146 1.90 -5.18 11.76
CA MET A 146 2.22 -6.60 11.80
C MET A 146 1.84 -7.24 10.47
N ARG A 147 2.39 -8.42 10.23
CA ARG A 147 2.04 -9.28 9.10
C ARG A 147 1.88 -10.72 9.56
N MET A 148 1.03 -11.47 8.87
CA MET A 148 0.93 -12.93 9.00
C MET A 148 1.46 -13.55 7.72
N VAL A 149 2.33 -14.56 7.83
CA VAL A 149 3.02 -15.17 6.68
C VAL A 149 3.15 -16.67 6.85
N GLY A 150 3.08 -17.40 5.76
CA GLY A 150 3.27 -18.85 5.72
C GLY A 150 2.26 -19.55 4.83
N THR A 151 2.22 -20.87 4.92
CA THR A 151 1.25 -21.70 4.20
C THR A 151 0.03 -21.96 5.06
N VAL A 152 -1.17 -21.69 4.55
CA VAL A 152 -2.44 -21.89 5.27
C VAL A 152 -2.65 -23.38 5.55
N ASP A 153 -2.90 -23.74 6.81
CA ASP A 153 -3.39 -25.07 7.16
C ASP A 153 -4.86 -25.20 6.73
N ARG A 154 -5.09 -25.86 5.60
CA ARG A 154 -6.42 -25.98 5.00
C ARG A 154 -7.43 -26.74 5.88
N SER A 155 -6.95 -27.54 6.85
CA SER A 155 -7.83 -28.22 7.80
C SER A 155 -8.50 -27.28 8.82
N THR A 156 -7.99 -26.06 8.96
CA THR A 156 -8.51 -25.04 9.88
C THR A 156 -9.53 -24.12 9.23
N LEU A 157 -9.69 -24.16 7.89
CA LEU A 157 -10.59 -23.27 7.18
C LEU A 157 -12.05 -23.47 7.59
N PRO A 158 -12.73 -22.44 8.10
CA PRO A 158 -14.14 -22.54 8.44
C PRO A 158 -15.01 -22.51 7.17
N ALA A 159 -16.22 -23.03 7.27
CA ALA A 159 -17.23 -22.78 6.25
C ALA A 159 -17.69 -21.32 6.31
N VAL A 160 -17.48 -20.57 5.23
CA VAL A 160 -17.89 -19.18 5.12
C VAL A 160 -19.13 -19.08 4.22
N ASN A 161 -20.13 -18.34 4.67
CA ASN A 161 -21.38 -18.14 3.94
C ASN A 161 -21.70 -16.63 3.79
N GLY A 162 -22.48 -16.30 2.76
CA GLY A 162 -22.95 -14.93 2.51
C GLY A 162 -21.94 -14.05 1.78
N LEU A 163 -20.97 -14.67 1.11
CA LEU A 163 -20.04 -14.00 0.19
C LEU A 163 -20.45 -14.28 -1.26
N ARG A 164 -20.13 -13.35 -2.15
CA ARG A 164 -20.27 -13.51 -3.61
C ARG A 164 -19.16 -12.75 -4.34
N GLU A 165 -18.99 -13.06 -5.60
CA GLU A 165 -18.19 -12.23 -6.49
C GLU A 165 -18.76 -10.82 -6.56
N GLY A 166 -17.88 -9.83 -6.43
CA GLY A 166 -18.22 -8.41 -6.61
C GLY A 166 -18.16 -7.98 -8.08
N SER A 167 -18.71 -6.81 -8.34
CA SER A 167 -18.76 -6.23 -9.68
C SER A 167 -18.74 -4.71 -9.61
N ILE A 168 -18.69 -4.05 -10.76
CA ILE A 168 -18.77 -2.58 -10.87
C ILE A 168 -20.04 -1.99 -10.18
N ALA A 169 -21.13 -2.76 -10.12
CA ALA A 169 -22.34 -2.33 -9.41
C ALA A 169 -22.16 -2.21 -7.88
N ASP A 170 -21.07 -2.72 -7.35
CA ASP A 170 -20.76 -2.65 -5.93
C ASP A 170 -19.96 -1.40 -5.55
N PHE A 171 -19.31 -0.72 -6.49
CA PHE A 171 -18.37 0.36 -6.20
C PHE A 171 -18.98 1.53 -5.43
N ASP A 172 -20.23 1.91 -5.72
CA ASP A 172 -20.89 3.03 -5.04
C ASP A 172 -21.07 2.82 -3.54
N TRP A 173 -21.43 1.60 -3.11
CA TRP A 173 -21.55 1.34 -1.68
C TRP A 173 -20.19 1.06 -1.04
N MET A 174 -19.21 0.51 -1.79
CA MET A 174 -17.84 0.35 -1.33
C MET A 174 -17.21 1.71 -1.03
N ASP A 175 -17.36 2.69 -1.92
CA ASP A 175 -16.91 4.07 -1.68
C ASP A 175 -17.55 4.70 -0.43
N ARG A 176 -18.85 4.46 -0.19
CA ARG A 176 -19.51 4.93 1.05
C ARG A 176 -18.95 4.28 2.30
N LEU A 177 -18.63 2.99 2.24
CA LEU A 177 -17.98 2.28 3.34
C LEU A 177 -16.59 2.85 3.61
N ASP A 178 -15.80 3.05 2.57
CA ASP A 178 -14.46 3.62 2.67
C ASP A 178 -14.48 5.05 3.24
N GLN A 179 -15.46 5.88 2.84
CA GLN A 179 -15.65 7.21 3.42
C GLN A 179 -15.91 7.16 4.92
N GLN A 180 -16.64 6.15 5.40
CA GLN A 180 -16.90 5.96 6.83
C GLN A 180 -15.64 5.51 7.58
N LEU A 181 -14.83 4.64 6.99
CA LEU A 181 -13.66 4.02 7.64
C LEU A 181 -12.42 4.92 7.60
N ARG A 182 -12.14 5.56 6.46
CA ARG A 182 -10.90 6.31 6.23
C ARG A 182 -11.10 7.75 5.78
N GLY A 183 -12.33 8.22 5.66
CA GLY A 183 -12.66 9.61 5.29
C GLY A 183 -12.71 9.89 3.80
N ALA A 184 -12.50 8.90 2.93
CA ALA A 184 -12.60 9.03 1.48
C ALA A 184 -12.90 7.69 0.81
N GLY A 185 -13.66 7.69 -0.28
CA GLY A 185 -13.79 6.57 -1.19
C GLY A 185 -12.50 6.30 -1.95
N HIS A 186 -12.37 5.11 -2.55
CA HIS A 186 -11.30 4.81 -3.50
C HIS A 186 -11.59 5.37 -4.89
N GLY A 187 -12.88 5.56 -5.22
CA GLY A 187 -13.33 6.17 -6.47
C GLY A 187 -12.71 5.52 -7.70
N PRO A 188 -11.83 6.24 -8.44
CA PRO A 188 -11.22 5.75 -9.67
C PRO A 188 -10.28 4.55 -9.46
N ASP A 189 -9.88 4.24 -8.22
CA ASP A 189 -8.98 3.13 -7.92
C ASP A 189 -9.71 1.78 -7.94
N HIS A 190 -11.04 1.74 -7.65
CA HIS A 190 -11.82 0.51 -7.71
C HIS A 190 -11.78 -0.21 -9.07
N PRO A 191 -11.97 0.47 -10.21
CA PRO A 191 -11.80 -0.17 -11.52
C PRO A 191 -10.41 -0.76 -11.74
N TYR A 192 -9.37 -0.05 -11.32
CA TYR A 192 -7.99 -0.54 -11.41
C TYR A 192 -7.79 -1.78 -10.53
N LEU A 193 -8.22 -1.74 -9.26
CA LEU A 193 -8.11 -2.85 -8.33
C LEU A 193 -8.86 -4.09 -8.84
N ALA A 194 -10.10 -3.92 -9.33
CA ALA A 194 -10.92 -5.01 -9.88
C ALA A 194 -10.36 -5.62 -11.18
N ALA A 195 -9.62 -4.83 -11.98
CA ALA A 195 -8.96 -5.34 -13.18
C ALA A 195 -7.74 -6.24 -12.88
N HIS A 196 -7.15 -6.10 -11.68
CA HIS A 196 -5.93 -6.79 -11.30
C HIS A 196 -6.12 -7.80 -10.15
N ASN A 197 -7.29 -7.81 -9.50
CA ASN A 197 -7.60 -8.66 -8.36
C ASN A 197 -9.02 -9.20 -8.46
N ARG A 198 -9.24 -10.36 -7.87
CA ARG A 198 -10.57 -10.89 -7.64
C ARG A 198 -11.26 -10.05 -6.56
N LEU A 199 -12.46 -9.58 -6.81
CA LEU A 199 -13.28 -8.86 -5.84
C LEU A 199 -14.31 -9.80 -5.23
N VAL A 200 -14.31 -9.91 -3.91
CA VAL A 200 -15.33 -10.64 -3.14
C VAL A 200 -16.04 -9.68 -2.19
N VAL A 201 -17.36 -9.79 -2.09
CA VAL A 201 -18.19 -8.89 -1.29
C VAL A 201 -19.14 -9.64 -0.37
N SER A 202 -19.53 -9.00 0.74
CA SER A 202 -20.48 -9.49 1.75
C SER A 202 -21.66 -8.53 1.88
N HIS A 203 -22.74 -8.73 1.12
CA HIS A 203 -24.05 -8.05 1.25
C HIS A 203 -23.98 -6.52 1.53
N ALA A 204 -23.15 -5.79 0.78
CA ALA A 204 -22.91 -4.35 0.99
C ALA A 204 -22.35 -3.98 2.38
N ASN A 205 -21.76 -4.94 3.09
CA ASN A 205 -21.23 -4.75 4.44
C ASN A 205 -19.69 -4.91 4.53
N GLY A 206 -19.06 -5.28 3.44
CA GLY A 206 -17.60 -5.39 3.34
C GLY A 206 -17.18 -6.02 2.03
N TYR A 207 -15.93 -5.81 1.70
CA TYR A 207 -15.31 -6.31 0.48
C TYR A 207 -13.83 -6.64 0.70
N VAL A 208 -13.30 -7.51 -0.15
CA VAL A 208 -11.87 -7.81 -0.22
C VAL A 208 -11.44 -7.93 -1.67
N TYR A 209 -10.31 -7.31 -2.00
CA TYR A 209 -9.56 -7.58 -3.22
C TYR A 209 -8.50 -8.64 -2.93
N ILE A 210 -8.46 -9.68 -3.73
CA ILE A 210 -7.58 -10.85 -3.59
C ILE A 210 -6.73 -10.95 -4.84
N ASP A 211 -5.40 -10.96 -4.69
CA ASP A 211 -4.48 -11.07 -5.81
C ASP A 211 -4.46 -12.50 -6.41
N ASP A 212 -3.70 -12.68 -7.48
CA ASP A 212 -3.55 -13.97 -8.19
C ASP A 212 -2.83 -15.06 -7.36
N GLN A 213 -2.24 -14.71 -6.22
CA GLN A 213 -1.64 -15.64 -5.26
C GLN A 213 -2.58 -15.97 -4.08
N GLY A 214 -3.79 -15.39 -4.06
CA GLY A 214 -4.72 -15.50 -2.94
C GLY A 214 -4.37 -14.60 -1.75
N ARG A 215 -3.55 -13.56 -1.94
CA ARG A 215 -3.20 -12.60 -0.89
C ARG A 215 -4.20 -11.48 -0.85
N THR A 216 -4.42 -10.97 0.36
CA THR A 216 -5.27 -9.78 0.58
C THR A 216 -4.59 -8.54 0.03
N ALA A 217 -5.14 -7.96 -1.04
CA ALA A 217 -4.66 -6.71 -1.62
C ALA A 217 -5.27 -5.46 -0.96
N LEU A 218 -6.51 -5.56 -0.50
CA LEU A 218 -7.24 -4.53 0.26
C LEU A 218 -8.48 -5.18 0.87
N LEU A 219 -8.81 -4.90 2.13
CA LEU A 219 -10.03 -5.34 2.79
C LEU A 219 -10.64 -4.22 3.61
N ALA A 220 -11.95 -4.01 3.45
CA ALA A 220 -12.74 -3.08 4.25
C ALA A 220 -14.08 -3.71 4.65
N ALA A 221 -14.50 -3.50 5.89
CA ALA A 221 -15.79 -4.01 6.38
C ALA A 221 -16.42 -3.08 7.41
N ALA A 222 -17.75 -3.09 7.50
CA ALA A 222 -18.49 -2.30 8.48
C ALA A 222 -18.36 -2.86 9.91
N ASP A 223 -18.05 -4.14 10.04
CA ASP A 223 -17.87 -4.82 11.31
C ASP A 223 -16.80 -5.92 11.25
N GLN A 224 -16.23 -6.24 12.42
CA GLN A 224 -15.19 -7.25 12.55
C GLN A 224 -15.61 -8.66 12.10
N PRO A 225 -16.83 -9.18 12.42
CA PRO A 225 -17.25 -10.49 11.92
C PRO A 225 -17.28 -10.58 10.40
N THR A 226 -17.69 -9.53 9.71
CA THR A 226 -17.64 -9.45 8.23
C THR A 226 -16.21 -9.43 7.72
N ALA A 227 -15.34 -8.64 8.35
CA ALA A 227 -13.91 -8.59 8.00
C ALA A 227 -13.25 -9.97 8.14
N GLN A 228 -13.51 -10.70 9.23
CA GLN A 228 -12.99 -12.04 9.45
C GLN A 228 -13.45 -13.03 8.37
N LYS A 229 -14.73 -13.00 7.96
CA LYS A 229 -15.25 -13.84 6.87
C LYS A 229 -14.52 -13.57 5.55
N LEU A 230 -14.34 -12.30 5.21
CA LEU A 230 -13.63 -11.88 4.00
C LEU A 230 -12.16 -12.31 4.02
N LEU A 231 -11.50 -12.21 5.17
CA LEU A 231 -10.12 -12.66 5.31
C LEU A 231 -10.02 -14.19 5.19
N TRP A 232 -10.95 -14.95 5.78
CA TRP A 232 -11.02 -16.42 5.61
C TRP A 232 -11.20 -16.81 4.14
N GLU A 233 -12.00 -16.09 3.36
CA GLU A 233 -12.15 -16.31 1.92
C GLU A 233 -10.84 -16.07 1.18
N ALA A 234 -10.13 -14.99 1.51
CA ALA A 234 -8.81 -14.72 0.93
C ALA A 234 -7.81 -15.85 1.24
N LEU A 235 -7.73 -16.28 2.52
CA LEU A 235 -6.86 -17.38 2.93
C LEU A 235 -7.25 -18.71 2.26
N ALA A 236 -8.54 -18.98 2.08
CA ALA A 236 -9.01 -20.15 1.35
C ALA A 236 -8.64 -20.14 -0.14
N SER A 237 -8.45 -18.96 -0.72
CA SER A 237 -8.04 -18.76 -2.12
C SER A 237 -6.52 -18.85 -2.32
N SER A 238 -5.72 -18.89 -1.25
CA SER A 238 -4.26 -18.90 -1.35
C SER A 238 -3.71 -20.22 -1.95
N HIS A 239 -2.63 -20.08 -2.70
CA HIS A 239 -1.90 -21.20 -3.31
C HIS A 239 -0.42 -21.12 -2.89
N GLY A 240 0.00 -21.97 -1.94
CA GLY A 240 1.34 -21.92 -1.35
C GLY A 240 1.45 -20.87 -0.23
N ASP A 241 2.60 -20.21 -0.14
CA ASP A 241 2.81 -19.21 0.89
C ASP A 241 1.97 -17.96 0.65
N THR A 242 1.31 -17.51 1.71
CA THR A 242 0.48 -16.30 1.69
C THR A 242 1.01 -15.23 2.63
N LEU A 243 0.47 -14.03 2.48
CA LEU A 243 0.82 -12.87 3.26
C LEU A 243 -0.45 -12.04 3.54
N VAL A 244 -0.70 -11.77 4.80
CA VAL A 244 -1.65 -10.74 5.25
C VAL A 244 -0.82 -9.64 5.91
N ASN A 245 -0.75 -8.48 5.30
CA ASN A 245 0.07 -7.35 5.73
C ASN A 245 -0.76 -6.17 6.23
N CYS A 246 -0.08 -5.08 6.60
CA CYS A 246 -0.69 -3.82 7.04
C CYS A 246 -1.61 -3.96 8.27
N ILE A 247 -1.35 -4.91 9.15
CA ILE A 247 -2.17 -5.14 10.34
C ILE A 247 -1.72 -4.16 11.44
N THR A 248 -2.54 -3.15 11.72
CA THR A 248 -2.35 -2.25 12.86
C THR A 248 -3.01 -2.80 14.13
N THR A 249 -2.71 -2.23 15.29
CA THR A 249 -3.38 -2.58 16.57
C THR A 249 -4.89 -2.43 16.52
N ALA A 250 -5.42 -1.52 15.70
CA ALA A 250 -6.87 -1.39 15.48
C ALA A 250 -7.48 -2.58 14.74
N ASN A 251 -6.64 -3.43 14.13
CA ASN A 251 -7.01 -4.58 13.31
C ASN A 251 -6.45 -5.91 13.84
N GLU A 252 -6.26 -6.06 15.14
CA GLU A 252 -5.74 -7.29 15.79
C GLU A 252 -6.56 -8.55 15.45
N TRP A 253 -7.85 -8.39 15.11
CA TRP A 253 -8.70 -9.47 14.63
C TRP A 253 -8.08 -10.25 13.44
N ALA A 254 -7.26 -9.60 12.62
CA ALA A 254 -6.59 -10.25 11.49
C ALA A 254 -5.42 -11.14 11.95
N ILE A 255 -4.78 -10.79 13.07
CA ILE A 255 -3.78 -11.66 13.72
C ILE A 255 -4.47 -12.93 14.23
N ASP A 256 -5.61 -12.81 14.89
CA ASP A 256 -6.36 -13.97 15.41
C ASP A 256 -6.73 -14.94 14.28
N VAL A 257 -7.20 -14.41 13.14
CA VAL A 257 -7.50 -15.22 11.94
C VAL A 257 -6.22 -15.88 11.39
N GLY A 258 -5.13 -15.14 11.27
CA GLY A 258 -3.86 -15.67 10.79
C GLY A 258 -3.30 -16.78 11.68
N LEU A 259 -3.33 -16.62 13.01
CA LEU A 259 -2.89 -17.64 13.96
C LEU A 259 -3.81 -18.87 13.92
N ALA A 260 -5.13 -18.69 13.76
CA ALA A 260 -6.06 -19.80 13.58
C ALA A 260 -5.77 -20.57 12.28
N ALA A 261 -5.33 -19.89 11.21
CA ALA A 261 -4.89 -20.48 9.95
C ALA A 261 -3.47 -21.09 9.99
N ARG A 262 -2.80 -21.06 11.16
CA ARG A 262 -1.42 -21.53 11.39
C ARG A 262 -0.34 -20.72 10.67
N LEU A 263 -0.61 -19.45 10.40
CA LEU A 263 0.41 -18.54 9.88
C LEU A 263 1.32 -18.02 11.00
N ASP A 264 2.55 -17.70 10.62
CA ASP A 264 3.52 -17.05 11.50
C ASP A 264 3.30 -15.54 11.56
N ILE A 265 3.53 -14.96 12.75
CA ILE A 265 3.45 -13.51 12.94
C ILE A 265 4.83 -12.87 12.74
N GLY A 266 4.86 -11.77 12.03
CA GLY A 266 6.04 -10.93 11.83
C GLY A 266 5.75 -9.45 12.04
N GLN A 267 6.81 -8.68 12.17
CA GLN A 267 6.72 -7.22 12.16
C GLN A 267 6.92 -6.70 10.74
N GLU A 268 6.26 -5.60 10.44
CA GLU A 268 6.41 -4.85 9.21
C GLU A 268 6.84 -3.41 9.54
N GLY A 269 6.61 -2.45 8.64
CA GLY A 269 6.88 -1.04 8.91
C GLY A 269 5.82 -0.36 9.77
N TYR A 270 5.35 0.77 9.31
CA TYR A 270 4.38 1.59 10.02
C TYR A 270 3.27 2.05 9.08
N LEU A 271 2.03 2.12 9.57
CA LEU A 271 1.05 3.04 9.04
C LEU A 271 1.33 4.43 9.63
N ALA A 272 1.72 5.35 8.78
CA ALA A 272 1.88 6.75 9.14
C ALA A 272 0.56 7.48 8.88
N VAL A 273 0.03 8.17 9.91
CA VAL A 273 -1.22 8.93 9.80
C VAL A 273 -1.03 10.36 10.31
N ARG A 274 -1.74 11.30 9.70
CA ARG A 274 -1.80 12.70 10.12
C ARG A 274 -3.25 13.18 10.07
N ASP A 275 -3.74 13.71 11.17
CA ASP A 275 -5.09 14.25 11.35
C ASP A 275 -6.21 13.23 11.09
N LEU A 276 -5.91 11.95 11.28
CA LEU A 276 -6.88 10.84 11.25
C LEU A 276 -6.44 9.70 12.17
N GLN A 277 -7.36 8.76 12.45
CA GLN A 277 -7.06 7.52 13.14
C GLN A 277 -6.84 6.38 12.15
N PRO A 278 -6.05 5.34 12.50
CA PRO A 278 -5.97 4.13 11.68
C PRO A 278 -7.36 3.56 11.41
N PRO A 279 -7.74 3.31 10.13
CA PRO A 279 -9.05 2.76 9.81
C PRO A 279 -9.20 1.33 10.33
N ALA A 280 -10.42 0.98 10.77
CA ALA A 280 -10.76 -0.36 11.24
C ALA A 280 -12.29 -0.60 11.15
N PRO A 281 -12.73 -1.83 10.82
CA PRO A 281 -11.96 -2.97 10.31
C PRO A 281 -11.46 -2.74 8.88
N TYR A 282 -10.14 -2.74 8.72
CA TYR A 282 -9.51 -2.36 7.46
C TYR A 282 -8.09 -2.95 7.32
N LEU A 283 -7.80 -3.61 6.21
CA LEU A 283 -6.43 -3.98 5.84
C LEU A 283 -6.05 -3.20 4.60
N ALA A 284 -5.15 -2.24 4.77
CA ALA A 284 -4.76 -1.32 3.73
C ALA A 284 -4.03 -2.02 2.58
N SER A 285 -4.25 -1.55 1.37
CA SER A 285 -3.31 -1.79 0.28
C SER A 285 -2.03 -1.01 0.53
N GLY A 286 -0.87 -1.61 0.26
CA GLY A 286 0.40 -0.90 0.37
C GLY A 286 0.54 0.31 -0.57
N HIS A 287 -0.39 0.51 -1.50
CA HIS A 287 -0.29 1.53 -2.54
C HIS A 287 -1.56 2.35 -2.77
N PHE A 288 -2.73 1.85 -2.39
CA PHE A 288 -4.02 2.53 -2.60
C PHE A 288 -4.69 2.97 -1.29
N LEU A 289 -4.18 2.51 -0.19
CA LEU A 289 -4.48 2.92 1.20
C LEU A 289 -5.93 3.23 1.53
#